data_990b60ea8cc58cd3d034f9a46126f7bf
#
_entry.id   990b60ea8cc58cd3d034f9a46126f7bf
#
_cell.length_a   1.000
_cell.length_b   1.000
_cell.length_c   1.000
_cell.angle_alpha   90.00
_cell.angle_beta   90.00
_cell.angle_gamma   90.00
#
_symmetry.space_group_name_H-M   'P 1'
#
loop_
_entity.id
_entity.type
_entity.pdbx_description
1 polymer ?
#
loop_
_entity_poly.entity_id
_entity_poly.type
_entity_poly.pdbx_seq_one_letter_code
_entity_poly.pdbx_strand_id
1 'polypeptide(L)'
;DGMELLTTGINYYREHIKPTARIHYQIEKAGDVVNVVPEKAQIWVRVRENDRESLNVLYERVKKMAAAAALMAEVDYDIELISGIYEILPNRSGATLVQNNFEMLGPILYTDEETEYAKAIQRATGKPEVGMDGAIHALKETKPAQGGSTDVGDVSQLVPVVRLSTPAAPKDAPWHSWAVVACTGMSIGHKGMLKASNALGMTMVDLFENPQLIKEVKAEFKERKGNSKYVPMIPPGPPPVPQKK
;
A
#
# COMPACT_ATOMS: atom_id res chain seq x y z
N ASP A 1 -11.57 29.08 10.67
CA ASP A 1 -12.73 28.45 11.34
C ASP A 1 -13.21 27.23 10.54
N GLY A 2 -13.50 27.34 9.23
CA GLY A 2 -14.02 26.22 8.43
C GLY A 2 -13.12 24.98 8.47
N MET A 3 -11.80 25.14 8.44
CA MET A 3 -10.85 24.03 8.58
C MET A 3 -10.93 23.36 9.97
N GLU A 4 -11.06 24.13 11.05
CA GLU A 4 -11.18 23.57 12.41
C GLU A 4 -12.50 22.83 12.61
N LEU A 5 -13.61 23.35 12.04
CA LEU A 5 -14.89 22.66 12.02
C LEU A 5 -14.80 21.34 11.26
N LEU A 6 -14.11 21.31 10.10
CA LEU A 6 -13.89 20.08 9.34
C LEU A 6 -13.05 19.07 10.12
N THR A 7 -11.94 19.50 10.72
CA THR A 7 -11.07 18.60 11.50
C THR A 7 -11.77 18.04 12.73
N THR A 8 -12.57 18.88 13.40
CA THR A 8 -13.42 18.47 14.53
C THR A 8 -14.43 17.41 14.08
N GLY A 9 -15.13 17.66 12.96
CA GLY A 9 -16.06 16.70 12.38
C GLY A 9 -15.40 15.37 12.02
N ILE A 10 -14.21 15.40 11.41
CA ILE A 10 -13.42 14.19 11.11
C ILE A 10 -13.05 13.45 12.39
N ASN A 11 -12.61 14.16 13.44
CA ASN A 11 -12.20 13.54 14.70
C ASN A 11 -13.38 12.82 15.39
N TYR A 12 -14.55 13.42 15.42
CA TYR A 12 -15.74 12.74 15.95
C TYR A 12 -16.19 11.57 15.08
N TYR A 13 -16.11 11.72 13.75
CA TYR A 13 -16.50 10.65 12.85
C TYR A 13 -15.59 9.41 12.95
N ARG A 14 -14.33 9.58 13.33
CA ARG A 14 -13.40 8.45 13.57
C ARG A 14 -13.90 7.43 14.59
N GLU A 15 -14.73 7.86 15.55
CA GLU A 15 -15.31 6.96 16.56
C GLU A 15 -16.40 6.03 15.98
N HIS A 16 -16.93 6.37 14.81
CA HIS A 16 -18.06 5.69 14.18
C HIS A 16 -17.71 4.89 12.92
N ILE A 17 -16.44 4.87 12.53
CA ILE A 17 -15.97 4.12 11.37
C ILE A 17 -15.54 2.70 11.74
N LYS A 18 -15.48 1.80 10.75
CA LYS A 18 -15.00 0.44 10.95
C LYS A 18 -13.58 0.42 11.51
N PRO A 19 -13.19 -0.58 12.31
CA PRO A 19 -11.81 -0.72 12.82
C PRO A 19 -10.74 -0.82 11.71
N THR A 20 -11.12 -1.20 10.50
CA THR A 20 -10.28 -1.27 9.29
C THR A 20 -10.07 0.08 8.63
N ALA A 21 -10.99 1.00 8.83
CA ALA A 21 -10.95 2.34 8.23
C ALA A 21 -9.94 3.26 8.93
N ARG A 22 -9.38 4.19 8.17
CA ARG A 22 -8.54 5.28 8.70
C ARG A 22 -8.83 6.57 7.95
N ILE A 23 -8.92 7.66 8.71
CA ILE A 23 -8.96 9.01 8.16
C ILE A 23 -7.84 9.79 8.84
N HIS A 24 -6.85 10.20 8.06
CA HIS A 24 -5.74 11.03 8.52
C HIS A 24 -5.82 12.37 7.82
N TYR A 25 -5.31 13.40 8.46
CA TYR A 25 -5.15 14.70 7.83
C TYR A 25 -3.89 15.40 8.31
N GLN A 26 -3.42 16.30 7.48
CA GLN A 26 -2.34 17.24 7.78
C GLN A 26 -2.80 18.64 7.38
N ILE A 27 -2.62 19.60 8.27
CA ILE A 27 -2.86 21.01 7.97
C ILE A 27 -1.65 21.51 7.18
N GLU A 28 -1.89 21.95 5.95
CA GLU A 28 -0.83 22.48 5.07
C GLU A 28 -0.71 24.00 5.17
N LYS A 29 -1.84 24.68 5.35
CA LYS A 29 -1.90 26.13 5.53
C LYS A 29 -3.04 26.50 6.47
N ALA A 30 -2.75 27.35 7.46
CA ALA A 30 -3.72 27.81 8.45
C ALA A 30 -3.55 29.32 8.81
N GLY A 31 -2.83 30.06 8.00
CA GLY A 31 -2.48 31.47 8.22
C GLY A 31 -0.99 31.67 8.47
N ASP A 32 -0.58 32.94 8.47
CA ASP A 32 0.83 33.32 8.57
C ASP A 32 1.13 34.10 9.87
N VAL A 33 0.13 34.80 10.46
CA VAL A 33 0.25 35.56 11.69
C VAL A 33 -0.95 35.35 12.61
N VAL A 34 -0.69 35.34 13.92
CA VAL A 34 -1.65 34.92 14.94
C VAL A 34 -2.87 35.83 15.11
N ASN A 35 -2.75 37.10 14.77
CA ASN A 35 -3.78 38.13 14.94
C ASN A 35 -4.47 38.55 13.63
N VAL A 36 -4.29 37.79 12.57
CA VAL A 36 -4.95 38.00 11.27
C VAL A 36 -5.72 36.74 10.89
N VAL A 37 -7.01 36.89 10.62
CA VAL A 37 -7.85 35.79 10.13
C VAL A 37 -7.37 35.38 8.75
N PRO A 38 -7.03 34.10 8.53
CA PRO A 38 -6.55 33.63 7.25
C PRO A 38 -7.61 33.73 6.15
N GLU A 39 -7.25 34.32 5.03
CA GLU A 39 -8.08 34.32 3.82
C GLU A 39 -8.25 32.92 3.24
N LYS A 40 -7.22 32.07 3.35
CA LYS A 40 -7.20 30.70 2.83
C LYS A 40 -6.58 29.74 3.83
N ALA A 41 -7.25 28.62 4.05
CA ALA A 41 -6.70 27.46 4.75
C ALA A 41 -6.70 26.24 3.84
N GLN A 42 -5.76 25.32 4.05
CA GLN A 42 -5.61 24.11 3.25
C GLN A 42 -5.30 22.92 4.15
N ILE A 43 -5.99 21.82 3.90
CA ILE A 43 -5.83 20.55 4.62
C ILE A 43 -5.69 19.41 3.61
N TRP A 44 -4.71 18.55 3.84
CA TRP A 44 -4.57 17.30 3.10
C TRP A 44 -5.20 16.16 3.89
N VAL A 45 -6.20 15.48 3.29
CA VAL A 45 -6.92 14.39 3.94
C VAL A 45 -6.62 13.08 3.22
N ARG A 46 -6.32 12.03 3.97
CA ARG A 46 -6.15 10.67 3.48
C ARG A 46 -7.18 9.74 4.10
N VAL A 47 -8.01 9.15 3.24
CA VAL A 47 -9.02 8.16 3.62
C VAL A 47 -8.55 6.77 3.20
N ARG A 48 -8.71 5.77 4.09
CA ARG A 48 -8.30 4.39 3.83
C ARG A 48 -9.39 3.42 4.26
N GLU A 49 -9.60 2.39 3.45
CA GLU A 49 -10.41 1.22 3.76
C GLU A 49 -9.89 0.01 2.98
N ASN A 50 -10.37 -1.18 3.32
CA ASN A 50 -9.91 -2.44 2.74
C ASN A 50 -10.46 -2.69 1.32
N ASP A 51 -11.57 -2.08 0.97
CA ASP A 51 -12.22 -2.23 -0.34
C ASP A 51 -12.73 -0.88 -0.86
N ARG A 52 -12.90 -0.80 -2.17
CA ARG A 52 -13.32 0.40 -2.88
C ARG A 52 -14.73 0.86 -2.49
N GLU A 53 -15.65 -0.04 -2.27
CA GLU A 53 -17.03 0.31 -1.94
C GLU A 53 -17.10 1.02 -0.58
N SER A 54 -16.49 0.41 0.44
CA SER A 54 -16.36 1.00 1.77
C SER A 54 -15.57 2.31 1.76
N LEU A 55 -14.51 2.40 0.94
CA LEU A 55 -13.74 3.64 0.75
C LEU A 55 -14.61 4.77 0.20
N ASN A 56 -15.44 4.49 -0.80
CA ASN A 56 -16.34 5.48 -1.38
C ASN A 56 -17.32 6.04 -0.36
N VAL A 57 -17.88 5.19 0.52
CA VAL A 57 -18.78 5.63 1.62
C VAL A 57 -18.07 6.63 2.53
N LEU A 58 -16.82 6.34 2.91
CA LEU A 58 -16.03 7.24 3.76
C LEU A 58 -15.70 8.54 3.04
N TYR A 59 -15.30 8.47 1.78
CA TYR A 59 -14.95 9.64 0.97
C TYR A 59 -16.13 10.58 0.81
N GLU A 60 -17.32 10.06 0.46
CA GLU A 60 -18.54 10.84 0.37
C GLU A 60 -18.91 11.49 1.73
N ARG A 61 -18.63 10.81 2.83
CA ARG A 61 -18.86 11.39 4.15
C ARG A 61 -17.91 12.54 4.45
N VAL A 62 -16.65 12.43 4.09
CA VAL A 62 -15.67 13.52 4.23
C VAL A 62 -16.07 14.73 3.39
N LYS A 63 -16.54 14.54 2.15
CA LYS A 63 -17.06 15.63 1.32
C LYS A 63 -18.25 16.34 1.95
N LYS A 64 -19.19 15.59 2.54
CA LYS A 64 -20.33 16.19 3.27
C LYS A 64 -19.89 16.99 4.48
N MET A 65 -18.88 16.51 5.22
CA MET A 65 -18.32 17.27 6.35
C MET A 65 -17.63 18.56 5.90
N ALA A 66 -16.90 18.53 4.77
CA ALA A 66 -16.30 19.73 4.20
C ALA A 66 -17.37 20.77 3.81
N ALA A 67 -18.43 20.34 3.14
CA ALA A 67 -19.55 21.21 2.79
C ALA A 67 -20.23 21.82 4.02
N ALA A 68 -20.49 21.01 5.05
CA ALA A 68 -21.11 21.48 6.29
C ALA A 68 -20.21 22.46 7.06
N ALA A 69 -18.90 22.20 7.12
CA ALA A 69 -17.93 23.08 7.76
C ALA A 69 -17.82 24.45 7.04
N ALA A 70 -17.83 24.43 5.69
CA ALA A 70 -17.84 25.63 4.89
C ALA A 70 -19.13 26.46 5.11
N LEU A 71 -20.28 25.80 5.13
CA LEU A 71 -21.57 26.44 5.41
C LEU A 71 -21.61 27.08 6.80
N MET A 72 -21.09 26.40 7.82
CA MET A 72 -21.04 26.94 9.20
C MET A 72 -20.09 28.12 9.35
N ALA A 73 -19.03 28.15 8.57
CA ALA A 73 -18.02 29.23 8.61
C ALA A 73 -18.31 30.35 7.59
N GLU A 74 -19.37 30.22 6.79
CA GLU A 74 -19.72 31.16 5.71
C GLU A 74 -18.57 31.41 4.72
N VAL A 75 -17.89 30.32 4.30
CA VAL A 75 -16.77 30.38 3.36
C VAL A 75 -16.98 29.44 2.18
N ASP A 76 -16.31 29.71 1.08
CA ASP A 76 -16.23 28.79 -0.05
C ASP A 76 -15.24 27.66 0.23
N TYR A 77 -15.42 26.54 -0.46
CA TYR A 77 -14.48 25.40 -0.39
C TYR A 77 -14.33 24.73 -1.75
N ASP A 78 -13.19 24.11 -1.93
CA ASP A 78 -12.88 23.23 -3.06
C ASP A 78 -12.27 21.92 -2.59
N ILE A 79 -12.45 20.83 -3.36
CA ILE A 79 -11.87 19.53 -3.07
C ILE A 79 -11.18 19.02 -4.33
N GLU A 80 -9.86 18.90 -4.26
CA GLU A 80 -9.05 18.26 -5.27
C GLU A 80 -8.77 16.81 -4.89
N LEU A 81 -9.16 15.85 -5.74
CA LEU A 81 -8.81 14.44 -5.57
C LEU A 81 -7.47 14.16 -6.24
N ILE A 82 -6.42 14.06 -5.44
CA ILE A 82 -5.04 13.88 -5.92
C ILE A 82 -4.78 12.43 -6.34
N SER A 83 -5.30 11.45 -5.60
CA SER A 83 -5.03 10.02 -5.83
C SER A 83 -6.13 9.15 -5.25
N GLY A 84 -6.40 8.04 -5.91
CA GLY A 84 -7.30 7.00 -5.40
C GLY A 84 -6.97 5.67 -6.08
N ILE A 85 -6.88 4.62 -5.29
CA ILE A 85 -6.49 3.28 -5.74
C ILE A 85 -7.50 2.22 -5.28
N TYR A 86 -7.50 1.08 -5.98
CA TYR A 86 -8.24 -0.12 -5.62
C TYR A 86 -7.45 -1.01 -4.67
N GLU A 87 -8.17 -1.86 -3.94
CA GLU A 87 -7.61 -3.04 -3.31
C GLU A 87 -7.06 -4.00 -4.37
N ILE A 88 -6.04 -4.79 -3.97
CA ILE A 88 -5.51 -5.83 -4.86
C ILE A 88 -6.50 -6.98 -4.96
N LEU A 89 -6.83 -7.37 -6.19
CA LEU A 89 -7.54 -8.60 -6.48
C LEU A 89 -6.54 -9.77 -6.44
N PRO A 90 -6.56 -10.63 -5.42
CA PRO A 90 -5.57 -11.69 -5.30
C PRO A 90 -5.77 -12.77 -6.38
N ASN A 91 -4.67 -13.43 -6.76
CA ASN A 91 -4.69 -14.58 -7.65
C ASN A 91 -3.92 -15.73 -6.99
N ARG A 92 -4.65 -16.74 -6.50
CA ARG A 92 -4.09 -17.88 -5.77
C ARG A 92 -3.33 -18.82 -6.68
N SER A 93 -3.86 -19.07 -7.88
CA SER A 93 -3.20 -19.92 -8.89
C SER A 93 -1.82 -19.38 -9.26
N GLY A 94 -1.73 -18.07 -9.51
CA GLY A 94 -0.46 -17.39 -9.75
C GLY A 94 0.48 -17.43 -8.55
N ALA A 95 -0.06 -17.23 -7.33
CA ALA A 95 0.73 -17.31 -6.11
C ALA A 95 1.28 -18.72 -5.85
N THR A 96 0.52 -19.76 -6.16
CA THR A 96 0.97 -21.16 -6.07
C THR A 96 2.10 -21.44 -7.03
N LEU A 97 2.03 -20.92 -8.25
CA LEU A 97 3.11 -21.07 -9.23
C LEU A 97 4.43 -20.44 -8.72
N VAL A 98 4.36 -19.23 -8.18
CA VAL A 98 5.54 -18.58 -7.57
C VAL A 98 6.05 -19.35 -6.36
N GLN A 99 5.15 -19.89 -5.54
CA GLN A 99 5.53 -20.71 -4.38
C GLN A 99 6.35 -21.95 -4.79
N ASN A 100 5.89 -22.67 -5.82
CA ASN A 100 6.61 -23.81 -6.35
C ASN A 100 8.02 -23.42 -6.82
N ASN A 101 8.15 -22.28 -7.48
CA ASN A 101 9.44 -21.77 -7.92
C ASN A 101 10.35 -21.36 -6.75
N PHE A 102 9.79 -20.80 -5.68
CA PHE A 102 10.57 -20.55 -4.47
C PHE A 102 11.07 -21.86 -3.82
N GLU A 103 10.23 -22.88 -3.76
CA GLU A 103 10.59 -24.20 -3.23
C GLU A 103 11.71 -24.85 -4.02
N MET A 104 11.65 -24.78 -5.38
CA MET A 104 12.73 -25.25 -6.25
C MET A 104 14.05 -24.50 -6.04
N LEU A 105 13.99 -23.19 -5.82
CA LEU A 105 15.16 -22.36 -5.57
C LEU A 105 15.75 -22.55 -4.16
N GLY A 106 15.02 -23.15 -3.22
CA GLY A 106 15.44 -23.32 -1.83
C GLY A 106 15.50 -22.01 -1.02
N PRO A 107 15.94 -22.03 0.23
CA PRO A 107 16.01 -20.87 1.10
C PRO A 107 17.14 -19.88 0.68
N ILE A 108 17.10 -18.66 1.18
CA ILE A 108 18.25 -17.75 1.14
C ILE A 108 19.19 -18.10 2.28
N LEU A 109 20.44 -18.42 1.96
CA LEU A 109 21.48 -18.69 2.95
C LEU A 109 22.23 -17.39 3.27
N TYR A 110 22.23 -17.02 4.53
CA TYR A 110 22.97 -15.87 5.05
C TYR A 110 24.25 -16.36 5.74
N THR A 111 25.33 -15.58 5.62
CA THR A 111 26.60 -15.82 6.33
C THR A 111 26.47 -15.42 7.80
N ASP A 112 27.42 -15.84 8.61
CA ASP A 112 27.49 -15.42 10.02
C ASP A 112 27.63 -13.89 10.12
N GLU A 113 28.42 -13.28 9.25
CA GLU A 113 28.62 -11.84 9.18
C GLU A 113 27.30 -11.11 8.87
N GLU A 114 26.53 -11.58 7.89
CA GLU A 114 25.21 -11.04 7.54
C GLU A 114 24.21 -11.21 8.68
N THR A 115 24.28 -12.32 9.38
CA THR A 115 23.43 -12.61 10.53
C THR A 115 23.76 -11.68 11.70
N GLU A 116 25.04 -11.47 12.02
CA GLU A 116 25.43 -10.54 13.06
C GLU A 116 25.12 -9.08 12.70
N TYR A 117 25.29 -8.69 11.44
CA TYR A 117 24.85 -7.38 10.97
C TYR A 117 23.34 -7.19 11.15
N ALA A 118 22.53 -8.19 10.77
CA ALA A 118 21.10 -8.17 10.95
C ALA A 118 20.68 -8.03 12.41
N LYS A 119 21.34 -8.76 13.32
CA LYS A 119 21.12 -8.63 14.77
C LYS A 119 21.53 -7.25 15.30
N ALA A 120 22.61 -6.66 14.79
CA ALA A 120 23.01 -5.30 15.18
C ALA A 120 21.94 -4.26 14.76
N ILE A 121 21.34 -4.38 13.59
CA ILE A 121 20.19 -3.55 13.16
C ILE A 121 18.99 -3.76 14.08
N GLN A 122 18.67 -5.00 14.43
CA GLN A 122 17.57 -5.31 15.36
C GLN A 122 17.82 -4.70 16.75
N ARG A 123 19.04 -4.84 17.29
CA ARG A 123 19.46 -4.23 18.57
C ARG A 123 19.28 -2.71 18.52
N ALA A 124 19.78 -2.06 17.46
CA ALA A 124 19.69 -0.62 17.29
C ALA A 124 18.25 -0.09 17.17
N THR A 125 17.31 -0.95 16.75
CA THR A 125 15.88 -0.62 16.60
C THR A 125 15.01 -1.16 17.76
N GLY A 126 15.61 -1.71 18.80
CA GLY A 126 14.88 -2.26 19.95
C GLY A 126 14.06 -3.51 19.62
N LYS A 127 14.51 -4.31 18.65
CA LYS A 127 13.85 -5.55 18.22
C LYS A 127 14.60 -6.78 18.71
N PRO A 128 13.93 -7.95 18.84
CA PRO A 128 14.61 -9.21 19.18
C PRO A 128 15.68 -9.55 18.13
N GLU A 129 16.85 -9.97 18.61
CA GLU A 129 18.03 -10.29 17.79
C GLU A 129 17.93 -11.69 17.17
N VAL A 130 17.00 -11.89 16.27
CA VAL A 130 16.75 -13.19 15.60
C VAL A 130 17.43 -13.29 14.23
N GLY A 131 18.04 -12.22 13.73
CA GLY A 131 18.72 -12.18 12.44
C GLY A 131 17.77 -12.14 11.25
N MET A 132 18.25 -12.70 10.13
CA MET A 132 17.49 -12.79 8.88
C MET A 132 16.62 -14.04 8.85
N ASP A 133 15.45 -13.92 8.22
CA ASP A 133 14.60 -15.06 7.88
C ASP A 133 14.71 -15.36 6.38
N GLY A 134 15.52 -16.35 6.04
CA GLY A 134 15.71 -16.81 4.65
C GLY A 134 14.85 -18.00 4.27
N ALA A 135 14.02 -18.51 5.19
CA ALA A 135 13.17 -19.66 4.96
C ALA A 135 12.06 -19.41 3.92
N ILE A 136 11.64 -20.47 3.27
CA ILE A 136 10.46 -20.44 2.41
C ILE A 136 9.26 -20.83 3.27
N HIS A 137 8.37 -19.87 3.49
CA HIS A 137 7.15 -20.11 4.24
C HIS A 137 6.05 -20.61 3.33
N ALA A 138 5.17 -21.47 3.86
CA ALA A 138 4.00 -21.94 3.15
C ALA A 138 3.11 -20.76 2.71
N LEU A 139 2.48 -20.91 1.55
CA LEU A 139 1.55 -19.93 1.00
C LEU A 139 0.37 -19.73 1.95
N LYS A 140 0.26 -18.53 2.50
CA LYS A 140 -0.80 -18.17 3.46
C LYS A 140 -2.15 -18.04 2.78
N GLU A 141 -3.21 -18.27 3.53
CA GLU A 141 -4.56 -17.94 3.09
C GLU A 141 -4.68 -16.43 2.82
N THR A 142 -5.50 -16.09 1.81
CA THR A 142 -5.80 -14.70 1.48
C THR A 142 -6.55 -14.06 2.64
N LYS A 143 -5.97 -13.04 3.23
CA LYS A 143 -6.61 -12.21 4.26
C LYS A 143 -6.94 -10.83 3.71
N PRO A 144 -7.96 -10.16 4.25
CA PRO A 144 -8.19 -8.75 3.94
C PRO A 144 -6.91 -7.94 4.13
N ALA A 145 -6.69 -6.95 3.29
CA ALA A 145 -5.52 -6.08 3.38
C ALA A 145 -5.48 -5.39 4.75
N GLN A 146 -4.29 -5.37 5.35
CA GLN A 146 -4.07 -4.68 6.63
C GLN A 146 -2.95 -3.66 6.43
N GLY A 147 -3.33 -2.41 6.24
CA GLY A 147 -2.39 -1.31 5.99
C GLY A 147 -1.70 -1.41 4.61
N GLY A 148 -0.82 -0.45 4.34
CA GLY A 148 -0.18 -0.35 3.04
C GLY A 148 -1.15 0.08 1.92
N SER A 149 -0.59 0.49 0.80
CA SER A 149 -1.34 0.79 -0.42
C SER A 149 -0.39 0.74 -1.61
N THR A 150 -0.91 0.37 -2.78
CA THR A 150 -0.15 0.29 -4.02
C THR A 150 -1.09 0.42 -5.22
N ASP A 151 -0.65 1.11 -6.25
CA ASP A 151 -1.31 1.23 -7.55
C ASP A 151 -1.43 -0.10 -8.31
N VAL A 152 -0.68 -1.13 -7.90
CA VAL A 152 -0.89 -2.50 -8.38
C VAL A 152 -2.32 -2.99 -8.13
N GLY A 153 -3.03 -2.41 -7.15
CA GLY A 153 -4.46 -2.64 -6.95
C GLY A 153 -5.26 -2.38 -8.22
N ASP A 154 -5.07 -1.21 -8.84
CA ASP A 154 -5.75 -0.82 -10.08
C ASP A 154 -5.41 -1.75 -11.25
N VAL A 155 -4.13 -2.11 -11.41
CA VAL A 155 -3.69 -3.09 -12.42
C VAL A 155 -4.39 -4.43 -12.21
N SER A 156 -4.52 -4.88 -10.95
CA SER A 156 -5.15 -6.16 -10.61
C SER A 156 -6.64 -6.22 -10.92
N GLN A 157 -7.29 -5.08 -11.11
CA GLN A 157 -8.69 -5.02 -11.56
C GLN A 157 -8.84 -5.18 -13.08
N LEU A 158 -7.76 -5.06 -13.83
CA LEU A 158 -7.75 -5.15 -15.29
C LEU A 158 -7.17 -6.46 -15.81
N VAL A 159 -6.12 -6.94 -15.17
CA VAL A 159 -5.40 -8.17 -15.54
C VAL A 159 -5.04 -8.98 -14.29
N PRO A 160 -4.86 -10.32 -14.44
CA PRO A 160 -4.32 -11.12 -13.34
C PRO A 160 -2.94 -10.61 -12.91
N VAL A 161 -2.73 -10.46 -11.61
CA VAL A 161 -1.45 -10.05 -11.05
C VAL A 161 -0.87 -11.17 -10.21
N VAL A 162 0.37 -11.54 -10.52
CA VAL A 162 1.17 -12.50 -9.75
C VAL A 162 2.21 -11.72 -8.96
N ARG A 163 2.27 -11.93 -7.65
CA ARG A 163 3.15 -11.19 -6.74
C ARG A 163 3.98 -12.13 -5.89
N LEU A 164 5.14 -11.65 -5.52
CA LEU A 164 6.02 -12.30 -4.55
C LEU A 164 6.59 -11.29 -3.55
N SER A 165 7.20 -11.79 -2.50
CA SER A 165 7.94 -11.02 -1.52
C SER A 165 9.19 -11.78 -1.09
N THR A 166 10.30 -11.07 -0.96
CA THR A 166 11.56 -11.61 -0.47
C THR A 166 12.11 -10.74 0.66
N PRO A 167 12.87 -11.30 1.62
CA PRO A 167 13.43 -10.52 2.69
C PRO A 167 14.54 -9.59 2.14
N ALA A 168 14.46 -8.31 2.49
CA ALA A 168 15.48 -7.29 2.18
C ALA A 168 16.03 -6.62 3.45
N ALA A 169 15.51 -6.98 4.64
CA ALA A 169 15.91 -6.49 5.94
C ALA A 169 15.62 -7.56 7.02
N PRO A 170 16.20 -7.46 8.23
CA PRO A 170 15.94 -8.37 9.32
C PRO A 170 14.46 -8.44 9.68
N LYS A 171 14.06 -9.57 10.25
CA LYS A 171 12.70 -9.75 10.77
C LYS A 171 12.36 -8.63 11.76
N ASP A 172 11.14 -8.13 11.67
CA ASP A 172 10.61 -7.05 12.51
C ASP A 172 11.33 -5.70 12.42
N ALA A 173 12.27 -5.52 11.47
CA ALA A 173 12.84 -4.22 11.18
C ALA A 173 11.71 -3.22 10.84
N PRO A 174 11.70 -2.01 11.43
CA PRO A 174 10.64 -1.05 11.18
C PRO A 174 10.67 -0.58 9.72
N TRP A 175 9.58 -0.80 8.98
CA TRP A 175 9.43 -0.32 7.62
C TRP A 175 9.40 1.22 7.58
N HIS A 176 9.79 1.80 6.45
CA HIS A 176 9.93 3.24 6.26
C HIS A 176 10.95 3.89 7.21
N SER A 177 12.03 3.16 7.52
CA SER A 177 13.10 3.63 8.40
C SER A 177 14.48 3.43 7.81
N TRP A 178 15.48 4.08 8.40
CA TRP A 178 16.89 3.89 8.08
C TRP A 178 17.34 2.42 8.15
N ALA A 179 16.73 1.62 9.02
CA ALA A 179 17.09 0.21 9.22
C ALA A 179 16.87 -0.63 7.95
N VAL A 180 15.78 -0.39 7.22
CA VAL A 180 15.54 -1.05 5.93
C VAL A 180 16.51 -0.53 4.88
N VAL A 181 16.74 0.79 4.82
CA VAL A 181 17.69 1.40 3.87
C VAL A 181 19.10 0.84 4.08
N ALA A 182 19.55 0.71 5.32
CA ALA A 182 20.86 0.15 5.67
C ALA A 182 21.05 -1.29 5.18
N CYS A 183 19.98 -2.07 5.03
CA CYS A 183 20.05 -3.47 4.60
C CYS A 183 19.88 -3.65 3.09
N THR A 184 19.03 -2.84 2.44
CA THR A 184 18.65 -3.04 1.03
C THR A 184 19.83 -2.85 0.05
N GLY A 185 20.77 -1.97 0.37
CA GLY A 185 21.99 -1.74 -0.42
C GLY A 185 23.15 -2.68 -0.09
N MET A 186 22.96 -3.64 0.83
CA MET A 186 23.98 -4.58 1.26
C MET A 186 23.72 -5.98 0.68
N SER A 187 24.62 -6.93 0.94
CA SER A 187 24.49 -8.32 0.47
C SER A 187 23.16 -8.98 0.87
N ILE A 188 22.62 -8.63 2.05
CA ILE A 188 21.29 -9.05 2.49
C ILE A 188 20.21 -8.68 1.49
N GLY A 189 20.13 -7.41 1.09
CA GLY A 189 19.17 -6.92 0.11
C GLY A 189 19.42 -7.49 -1.28
N HIS A 190 20.69 -7.60 -1.68
CA HIS A 190 21.07 -8.19 -2.99
C HIS A 190 20.64 -9.65 -3.09
N LYS A 191 20.81 -10.46 -2.04
CA LYS A 191 20.31 -11.85 -2.00
C LYS A 191 18.80 -11.93 -2.16
N GLY A 192 18.06 -11.06 -1.48
CA GLY A 192 16.62 -10.94 -1.64
C GLY A 192 16.21 -10.57 -3.07
N MET A 193 16.89 -9.59 -3.66
CA MET A 193 16.65 -9.16 -5.04
C MET A 193 16.91 -10.27 -6.05
N LEU A 194 18.05 -10.95 -5.95
CA LEU A 194 18.41 -12.06 -6.84
C LEU A 194 17.42 -13.23 -6.72
N LYS A 195 17.00 -13.55 -5.50
CA LYS A 195 15.95 -14.56 -5.23
C LYS A 195 14.63 -14.20 -5.90
N ALA A 196 14.20 -12.94 -5.79
CA ALA A 196 12.99 -12.44 -6.43
C ALA A 196 13.09 -12.51 -7.96
N SER A 197 14.22 -12.07 -8.53
CA SER A 197 14.48 -12.10 -9.97
C SER A 197 14.44 -13.50 -10.53
N ASN A 198 15.08 -14.46 -9.87
CA ASN A 198 15.08 -15.85 -10.28
C ASN A 198 13.66 -16.46 -10.24
N ALA A 199 12.93 -16.27 -9.14
CA ALA A 199 11.56 -16.76 -9.02
C ALA A 199 10.62 -16.15 -10.06
N LEU A 200 10.73 -14.87 -10.36
CA LEU A 200 9.96 -14.22 -11.43
C LEU A 200 10.33 -14.75 -12.80
N GLY A 201 11.64 -14.89 -13.08
CA GLY A 201 12.13 -15.45 -14.35
C GLY A 201 11.60 -16.87 -14.59
N MET A 202 11.70 -17.75 -13.59
CA MET A 202 11.14 -19.11 -13.66
C MET A 202 9.62 -19.08 -13.88
N THR A 203 8.91 -18.24 -13.14
CA THR A 203 7.44 -18.09 -13.31
C THR A 203 7.07 -17.62 -14.72
N MET A 204 7.85 -16.71 -15.31
CA MET A 204 7.65 -16.30 -16.71
C MET A 204 7.87 -17.45 -17.67
N VAL A 205 8.94 -18.24 -17.50
CA VAL A 205 9.22 -19.43 -18.34
C VAL A 205 8.06 -20.42 -18.24
N ASP A 206 7.61 -20.77 -17.02
CA ASP A 206 6.49 -21.68 -16.80
C ASP A 206 5.22 -21.22 -17.54
N LEU A 207 4.90 -19.92 -17.46
CA LEU A 207 3.74 -19.36 -18.14
C LEU A 207 3.87 -19.38 -19.67
N PHE A 208 5.08 -19.20 -20.22
CA PHE A 208 5.32 -19.31 -21.67
C PHE A 208 5.29 -20.75 -22.17
N GLU A 209 5.83 -21.70 -21.42
CA GLU A 209 5.90 -23.10 -21.81
C GLU A 209 4.60 -23.86 -21.58
N ASN A 210 3.79 -23.43 -20.60
CA ASN A 210 2.55 -24.11 -20.24
C ASN A 210 1.33 -23.17 -20.33
N PRO A 211 0.65 -23.14 -21.52
CA PRO A 211 -0.56 -22.32 -21.70
C PRO A 211 -1.72 -22.66 -20.74
N GLN A 212 -1.71 -23.86 -20.14
CA GLN A 212 -2.74 -24.25 -19.17
C GLN A 212 -2.66 -23.42 -17.89
N LEU A 213 -1.45 -23.10 -17.41
CA LEU A 213 -1.25 -22.21 -16.25
C LEU A 213 -1.84 -20.84 -16.48
N ILE A 214 -1.68 -20.28 -17.69
CA ILE A 214 -2.30 -19.00 -18.06
C ILE A 214 -3.84 -19.08 -18.00
N LYS A 215 -4.42 -20.20 -18.45
CA LYS A 215 -5.88 -20.41 -18.40
C LYS A 215 -6.38 -20.44 -16.95
N GLU A 216 -5.69 -21.12 -16.06
CA GLU A 216 -6.02 -21.22 -14.63
C GLU A 216 -5.96 -19.86 -13.94
N VAL A 217 -4.87 -19.12 -14.12
CA VAL A 217 -4.68 -17.77 -13.59
C VAL A 217 -5.77 -16.81 -14.10
N LYS A 218 -6.11 -16.90 -15.40
CA LYS A 218 -7.18 -16.09 -16.00
C LYS A 218 -8.58 -16.52 -15.54
N ALA A 219 -8.82 -17.79 -15.31
CA ALA A 219 -10.10 -18.28 -14.84
C ALA A 219 -10.39 -17.77 -13.42
N GLU A 220 -9.44 -17.90 -12.51
CA GLU A 220 -9.56 -17.37 -11.16
C GLU A 220 -9.73 -15.84 -11.15
N PHE A 221 -8.98 -15.12 -11.99
CA PHE A 221 -9.17 -13.69 -12.12
C PHE A 221 -10.60 -13.32 -12.53
N LYS A 222 -11.17 -14.00 -13.52
CA LYS A 222 -12.54 -13.76 -13.97
C LYS A 222 -13.56 -14.07 -12.88
N GLU A 223 -13.38 -15.19 -12.17
CA GLU A 223 -14.24 -15.58 -11.06
C GLU A 223 -14.24 -14.53 -9.95
N ARG A 224 -13.05 -14.15 -9.47
CA ARG A 224 -12.91 -13.15 -8.38
C ARG A 224 -13.38 -11.77 -8.76
N LYS A 225 -13.11 -11.34 -9.99
CA LYS A 225 -13.57 -10.04 -10.50
C LYS A 225 -15.10 -10.02 -10.67
N GLY A 226 -15.71 -11.13 -11.06
CA GLY A 226 -17.12 -11.19 -11.36
C GLY A 226 -17.53 -10.15 -12.39
N ASN A 227 -18.66 -9.49 -12.13
CA ASN A 227 -19.21 -8.44 -12.98
C ASN A 227 -18.73 -7.02 -12.61
N SER A 228 -17.78 -6.87 -11.69
CA SER A 228 -17.29 -5.55 -11.27
C SER A 228 -16.60 -4.85 -12.43
N LYS A 229 -16.96 -3.56 -12.62
CA LYS A 229 -16.31 -2.70 -13.61
C LYS A 229 -15.24 -1.87 -12.90
N TYR A 230 -14.06 -1.83 -13.49
CA TYR A 230 -13.03 -0.90 -13.05
C TYR A 230 -13.41 0.53 -13.45
N VAL A 231 -13.45 1.42 -12.47
CA VAL A 231 -13.67 2.84 -12.67
C VAL A 231 -12.56 3.59 -11.94
N PRO A 232 -11.64 4.25 -12.66
CA PRO A 232 -10.59 5.02 -12.01
C PRO A 232 -11.20 6.10 -11.12
N MET A 233 -10.60 6.34 -9.97
CA MET A 233 -11.08 7.38 -9.06
C MET A 233 -10.59 8.76 -9.49
N ILE A 234 -9.40 8.81 -10.09
CA ILE A 234 -8.78 10.03 -10.57
C ILE A 234 -9.50 10.48 -11.85
N PRO A 235 -9.87 11.76 -11.99
CA PRO A 235 -10.47 12.28 -13.21
C PRO A 235 -9.52 12.12 -14.40
N PRO A 236 -10.04 11.95 -15.62
CA PRO A 236 -9.23 11.85 -16.83
C PRO A 236 -8.45 13.15 -17.05
N GLY A 237 -7.18 13.02 -17.45
CA GLY A 237 -6.30 14.15 -17.71
C GLY A 237 -4.82 13.75 -17.64
N PRO A 238 -3.92 14.66 -17.98
CA PRO A 238 -2.50 14.43 -17.77
C PRO A 238 -2.18 14.37 -16.26
N PRO A 239 -1.17 13.59 -15.84
CA PRO A 239 -0.76 13.57 -14.45
C PRO A 239 -0.33 14.98 -14.02
N PRO A 240 -0.67 15.42 -12.78
CA PRO A 240 -0.23 16.70 -12.25
C PRO A 240 1.30 16.65 -12.09
N VAL A 241 2.01 17.31 -12.99
CA VAL A 241 3.47 17.45 -12.89
C VAL A 241 3.75 18.68 -12.05
N PRO A 242 4.57 18.59 -10.97
CA PRO A 242 4.98 19.75 -10.20
C PRO A 242 5.60 20.80 -11.12
N GLN A 243 5.03 22.00 -11.17
CA GLN A 243 5.68 23.10 -11.87
C GLN A 243 6.98 23.42 -11.13
N LYS A 244 8.09 23.41 -11.84
CA LYS A 244 9.36 23.90 -11.28
C LYS A 244 9.16 25.35 -10.86
N LYS A 245 9.29 25.60 -9.57
CA LYS A 245 9.38 26.96 -9.01
C LYS A 245 10.71 27.56 -9.39
#